data_4d8cd7e0b39e4bceccf38820c8c1b435
#
_entry.id   4d8cd7e0b39e4bceccf38820c8c1b435
#
_cell.length_a   1.000
_cell.length_b   1.000
_cell.length_c   1.000
_cell.angle_alpha   90.00
_cell.angle_beta   90.00
_cell.angle_gamma   90.00
#
_symmetry.space_group_name_H-M   'P 1'
#
loop_
_entity.id
_entity.type
_entity.pdbx_description
1 polymer ?
#
loop_
_entity_poly.entity_id
_entity_poly.type
_entity_poly.pdbx_seq_one_letter_code
_entity_poly.pdbx_strand_id
1 'polypeptide(L)' 'MMTDLLLQPAPARGPNDYEVIADDWIVGRIVLSDASPAERPWLWSLDHEFYQDRTPTHGYEATREAAMAAFAKSWRRE' A
#
# COMPACT_ATOMS: atom_id res chain seq x y z
N MET A 1 1.98 -12.04 17.58
CA MET A 1 2.69 -10.75 17.50
C MET A 1 2.42 -10.11 16.16
N MET A 2 2.16 -8.82 16.15
CA MET A 2 1.88 -8.12 14.90
C MET A 2 3.18 -7.76 14.19
N THR A 3 3.21 -8.01 12.89
CA THR A 3 4.35 -7.63 12.06
C THR A 3 4.30 -6.13 11.77
N ASP A 4 5.39 -5.43 12.04
CA ASP A 4 5.50 -4.02 11.69
C ASP A 4 5.67 -3.89 10.18
N LEU A 5 4.95 -2.94 9.61
CA LEU A 5 5.07 -2.61 8.20
C LEU A 5 6.04 -1.47 8.01
N LEU A 6 6.88 -1.58 7.01
CA LEU A 6 7.82 -0.54 6.62
C LEU A 6 7.46 -0.03 5.24
N LEU A 7 7.59 1.28 5.05
CA LEU A 7 7.37 1.91 3.76
C LEU A 7 8.73 2.28 3.20
N GLN A 8 9.07 1.76 2.02
CA GLN A 8 10.38 1.92 1.41
C GLN A 8 10.23 2.57 0.04
N PRO A 9 10.97 3.66 -0.23
CA PRO A 9 10.95 4.24 -1.57
C PRO A 9 11.43 3.24 -2.61
N ALA A 10 10.80 3.25 -3.79
CA ALA A 10 11.17 2.41 -4.92
C ALA A 10 11.47 3.29 -6.13
N PRO A 11 12.59 4.05 -6.13
CA PRO A 11 12.85 5.06 -7.16
C PRO A 11 13.04 4.48 -8.56
N ALA A 12 13.38 3.20 -8.66
CA ALA A 12 13.50 2.55 -9.96
C ALA A 12 12.16 2.47 -10.68
N ARG A 13 11.04 2.51 -9.94
CA ARG A 13 9.69 2.49 -10.50
C ARG A 13 9.14 3.89 -10.75
N GLY A 14 9.61 4.87 -9.98
CA GLY A 14 9.18 6.24 -10.10
C GLY A 14 9.43 7.04 -8.83
N PRO A 15 9.34 8.39 -8.91
CA PRO A 15 9.69 9.26 -7.78
C PRO A 15 8.70 9.19 -6.62
N ASN A 16 7.46 8.77 -6.86
CA ASN A 16 6.43 8.68 -5.83
C ASN A 16 5.89 7.25 -5.74
N ASP A 17 6.78 6.29 -5.87
CA ASP A 17 6.46 4.87 -5.81
C ASP A 17 7.14 4.28 -4.57
N TYR A 18 6.37 3.52 -3.79
CA TYR A 18 6.84 2.93 -2.54
C TYR A 18 6.44 1.48 -2.46
N GLU A 19 7.28 0.69 -1.80
CA GLU A 19 6.98 -0.71 -1.49
C GLU A 19 6.65 -0.82 -0.01
N VAL A 20 5.69 -1.68 0.32
CA VAL A 20 5.37 -1.99 1.71
C VAL A 20 6.01 -3.32 2.05
N ILE A 21 6.79 -3.33 3.13
CA ILE A 21 7.60 -4.47 3.54
C ILE A 21 7.08 -5.03 4.86
N ALA A 22 6.93 -6.36 4.92
CA ALA A 22 6.61 -7.08 6.15
C ALA A 22 7.53 -8.28 6.24
N ASP A 23 8.29 -8.40 7.34
CA ASP A 23 9.22 -9.51 7.57
C ASP A 23 10.17 -9.75 6.38
N ASP A 24 10.73 -8.67 5.82
CA ASP A 24 11.63 -8.70 4.68
C ASP A 24 10.98 -9.11 3.35
N TRP A 25 9.64 -9.21 3.32
CA TRP A 25 8.90 -9.48 2.09
C TRP A 25 8.22 -8.23 1.60
N ILE A 26 8.23 -8.03 0.29
CA ILE A 26 7.40 -6.99 -0.32
C ILE A 26 5.97 -7.52 -0.34
N VAL A 27 5.08 -6.83 0.37
CA VAL A 27 3.68 -7.30 0.49
C VAL A 27 2.70 -6.38 -0.24
N GLY A 28 3.16 -5.25 -0.75
CA GLY A 28 2.32 -4.36 -1.53
C GLY A 28 3.02 -3.10 -1.95
N ARG A 29 2.23 -2.16 -2.48
CA ARG A 29 2.73 -0.90 -3.02
C ARG A 29 1.84 0.26 -2.61
N ILE A 30 2.45 1.43 -2.53
CA ILE A 30 1.75 2.71 -2.40
C ILE A 30 2.35 3.63 -3.45
N VAL A 31 1.52 4.22 -4.30
CA VAL A 31 1.99 5.03 -5.42
C VAL A 31 1.07 6.21 -5.68
N LEU A 32 1.68 7.35 -6.02
CA LEU A 32 0.93 8.51 -6.50
C LEU A 32 0.63 8.26 -7.99
N SER A 33 -0.63 8.16 -8.33
CA SER A 33 -1.05 7.73 -9.67
C SER A 33 -1.94 8.76 -10.35
N ASP A 34 -1.59 9.10 -11.58
CA ASP A 34 -2.42 9.97 -12.40
C ASP A 34 -3.73 9.31 -12.81
N ALA A 35 -3.79 8.00 -12.76
CA ALA A 35 -5.01 7.24 -13.09
C ALA A 35 -5.99 7.19 -11.93
N SER A 36 -5.59 7.64 -10.74
CA SER A 36 -6.44 7.66 -9.56
C SER A 36 -7.37 8.88 -9.58
N PRO A 37 -8.46 8.87 -8.79
CA PRO A 37 -9.30 10.06 -8.62
C PRO A 37 -8.46 11.25 -8.14
N ALA A 38 -8.77 12.45 -8.67
CA ALA A 38 -7.97 13.64 -8.39
C ALA A 38 -7.88 13.97 -6.89
N GLU A 39 -8.96 13.74 -6.15
CA GLU A 39 -9.01 14.02 -4.71
C GLU A 39 -8.36 12.92 -3.88
N ARG A 40 -8.10 11.76 -4.48
CA ARG A 40 -7.51 10.61 -3.80
C ARG A 40 -6.48 9.97 -4.73
N PRO A 41 -5.36 10.68 -4.95
CA PRO A 41 -4.38 10.24 -5.96
C PRO A 41 -3.46 9.12 -5.50
N TRP A 42 -3.49 8.77 -4.20
CA TRP A 42 -2.60 7.75 -3.67
C TRP A 42 -3.27 6.39 -3.71
N LEU A 43 -2.75 5.53 -4.58
CA LEU A 43 -3.20 4.15 -4.68
C LEU A 43 -2.39 3.28 -3.73
N TRP A 44 -3.08 2.44 -2.95
CA TRP A 44 -2.43 1.38 -2.20
C TRP A 44 -2.97 0.05 -2.68
N SER A 45 -2.11 -0.98 -2.70
CA SER A 45 -2.54 -2.31 -3.12
C SER A 45 -1.71 -3.38 -2.45
N LEU A 46 -2.37 -4.48 -2.09
CA LEU A 46 -1.68 -5.69 -1.65
C LEU A 46 -1.12 -6.41 -2.86
N ASP A 47 -0.01 -7.13 -2.68
CA ASP A 47 0.46 -8.05 -3.70
C ASP A 47 -0.52 -9.22 -3.81
N HIS A 48 -0.62 -9.76 -5.01
CA HIS A 48 -1.60 -10.79 -5.35
C HIS A 48 -1.56 -12.00 -4.41
N GLU A 49 -0.38 -12.40 -3.96
CA GLU A 49 -0.21 -13.55 -3.06
C GLU A 49 -0.93 -13.36 -1.73
N PHE A 50 -1.25 -12.13 -1.36
CA PHE A 50 -1.83 -11.81 -0.05
C PHE A 50 -3.29 -11.40 -0.13
N TYR A 51 -3.96 -11.63 -1.26
CA TYR A 51 -5.36 -11.26 -1.44
C TYR A 51 -6.29 -12.11 -0.58
N GLN A 52 -5.94 -13.37 -0.38
CA GLN A 52 -6.78 -14.28 0.38
C GLN A 52 -6.93 -13.77 1.81
N ASP A 53 -8.14 -13.71 2.32
CA ASP A 53 -8.47 -13.28 3.68
C ASP A 53 -8.30 -11.77 3.93
N ARG A 54 -7.86 -11.00 2.94
CA ARG A 54 -7.64 -9.56 3.14
C ARG A 54 -8.46 -8.77 2.14
N THR A 55 -9.42 -8.01 2.65
CA THR A 55 -10.26 -7.13 1.83
C THR A 55 -10.46 -5.83 2.55
N PRO A 56 -10.47 -4.70 1.82
CA PRO A 56 -10.21 -4.59 0.38
C PRO A 56 -8.75 -4.88 0.03
N THR A 57 -8.49 -5.28 -1.22
CA THR A 57 -7.14 -5.56 -1.69
C THR A 57 -6.42 -4.32 -2.21
N HIS A 58 -7.15 -3.24 -2.43
CA HIS A 58 -6.59 -1.96 -2.89
C HIS A 58 -7.57 -0.84 -2.57
N GLY A 59 -7.09 0.39 -2.68
CA GLY A 59 -7.92 1.57 -2.50
C GLY A 59 -7.18 2.84 -2.88
N TYR A 60 -7.90 3.97 -2.80
CA TYR A 60 -7.39 5.29 -3.16
C TYR A 60 -7.58 6.22 -1.98
N GLU A 61 -6.54 6.99 -1.66
CA GLU A 61 -6.55 7.87 -0.51
C GLU A 61 -6.00 9.25 -0.88
N ALA A 62 -6.31 10.23 -0.04
CA ALA A 62 -5.90 11.60 -0.31
C ALA A 62 -4.40 11.84 -0.07
N THR A 63 -3.80 11.08 0.84
CA THR A 63 -2.39 11.25 1.21
C THR A 63 -1.69 9.91 1.29
N ARG A 64 -0.36 9.95 1.22
CA ARG A 64 0.45 8.74 1.39
C ARG A 64 0.23 8.13 2.78
N GLU A 65 0.11 8.97 3.80
CA GLU A 65 -0.11 8.51 5.18
C GLU A 65 -1.46 7.81 5.32
N ALA A 66 -2.50 8.36 4.69
CA ALA A 66 -3.81 7.72 4.70
C ALA A 66 -3.79 6.40 3.93
N ALA A 67 -3.03 6.34 2.84
CA ALA A 67 -2.86 5.09 2.08
C ALA A 67 -2.16 4.03 2.91
N MET A 68 -1.12 4.41 3.65
CA MET A 68 -0.42 3.47 4.53
C MET A 68 -1.32 2.96 5.64
N ALA A 69 -2.13 3.84 6.24
CA ALA A 69 -3.08 3.44 7.28
C ALA A 69 -4.13 2.48 6.74
N ALA A 70 -4.66 2.73 5.55
CA ALA A 70 -5.64 1.86 4.92
C ALA A 70 -5.02 0.50 4.57
N PHE A 71 -3.79 0.51 4.06
CA PHE A 71 -3.04 -0.71 3.78
C PHE A 71 -2.89 -1.56 5.05
N ALA A 72 -2.43 -0.92 6.13
CA ALA A 72 -2.20 -1.61 7.39
C ALA A 72 -3.47 -2.24 7.94
N LYS A 73 -4.58 -1.52 7.83
CA LYS A 73 -5.87 -2.02 8.28
C LYS A 73 -6.28 -3.27 7.51
N SER A 74 -6.13 -3.26 6.19
CA SER A 74 -6.43 -4.43 5.37
C SER A 74 -5.47 -5.57 5.64
N TRP A 75 -4.18 -5.27 5.79
CA TRP A 75 -3.16 -6.28 6.08
C TRP A 75 -3.46 -7.01 7.37
N ARG A 76 -3.92 -6.29 8.39
CA ARG A 76 -4.26 -6.86 9.71
C ARG A 76 -5.66 -7.44 9.76
N ARG A 77 -6.45 -7.29 8.71
CA ARG A 77 -7.83 -7.77 8.62
C ARG A 77 -8.75 -7.09 9.65
N GLU A 78 -8.56 -5.80 9.83
CA GLU A 78 -9.37 -5.00 10.75
C GLU A 78 -10.61 -4.43 10.10
#